data_5f65bb036bfd129d34e97fe22718d319
#
_entry.id   5f65bb036bfd129d34e97fe22718d319
#
_cell.length_a   1.000
_cell.length_b   1.000
_cell.length_c   1.000
_cell.angle_alpha   90.00
_cell.angle_beta   90.00
_cell.angle_gamma   90.00
#
_symmetry.space_group_name_H-M   'P 1'
#
loop_
_entity.id
_entity.type
_entity.pdbx_description
1 polymer ?
#
loop_
_entity_poly.entity_id
_entity_poly.type
_entity_poly.pdbx_seq_one_letter_code
_entity_poly.pdbx_strand_id
1 'polypeptide(L)'
;MLTRPFVENRTLRVLVAENHPDLGEVISRIVDAEPDMHCVGRVANVSEVLEAARDSGADVVVLDLSLHGGSSMQLIEELSRTLPQVRIIVFSGLANAEEAARETKRRGAAEFVSKGCDFHVLLGALRRHAPPSAA
;
A
#
# COMPACT_ATOMS: atom_id res chain seq x y z
N MET A 1 0.51 -25.98 23.62
CA MET A 1 0.63 -25.56 22.92
C MET A 1 0.26 -25.14 22.06
N LEU A 2 0.16 -24.77 21.95
CA LEU A 2 -0.09 -24.46 21.21
C LEU A 2 -0.32 -23.53 20.66
N THR A 3 -0.62 -23.30 20.54
CA THR A 3 -0.91 -22.13 20.29
C THR A 3 -0.40 -21.23 19.27
N ARG A 4 0.28 -21.50 18.62
CA ARG A 4 0.97 -20.85 17.62
C ARG A 4 0.30 -20.68 16.34
N PRO A 5 -0.65 -21.48 15.98
CA PRO A 5 -1.23 -21.41 14.64
C PRO A 5 -1.82 -20.06 14.30
N PHE A 6 -2.40 -19.36 15.25
CA PHE A 6 -3.00 -18.08 14.90
C PHE A 6 -1.98 -16.99 14.63
N VAL A 7 -0.75 -17.17 15.04
CA VAL A 7 0.32 -16.24 14.68
C VAL A 7 0.57 -16.31 13.18
N GLU A 8 0.44 -17.47 12.61
CA GLU A 8 0.68 -17.70 11.19
C GLU A 8 -0.42 -17.14 10.31
N ASN A 9 -1.58 -16.91 10.90
CA ASN A 9 -2.74 -16.42 10.16
C ASN A 9 -2.93 -14.92 10.30
N ARG A 10 -1.85 -14.22 10.60
CA ARG A 10 -1.89 -12.78 10.72
C ARG A 10 -2.34 -12.18 9.40
N THR A 11 -3.31 -11.26 9.45
CA THR A 11 -3.79 -10.58 8.25
C THR A 11 -2.75 -9.59 7.75
N LEU A 12 -2.77 -9.36 6.45
CA LEU A 12 -1.96 -8.33 5.82
C LEU A 12 -2.54 -6.96 6.20
N ARG A 13 -1.72 -6.09 6.74
CA ARG A 13 -2.14 -4.78 7.20
C ARG A 13 -1.88 -3.75 6.11
N VAL A 14 -2.94 -3.17 5.58
CA VAL A 14 -2.88 -2.30 4.41
C VAL A 14 -3.24 -0.87 4.79
N LEU A 15 -2.34 0.07 4.52
CA LEU A 15 -2.62 1.49 4.66
C LEU A 15 -2.97 2.04 3.28
N VAL A 16 -4.08 2.77 3.18
CA VAL A 16 -4.53 3.34 1.92
C VAL A 16 -4.24 4.84 1.90
N ALA A 17 -3.37 5.27 1.00
CA ALA A 17 -3.03 6.67 0.81
C ALA A 17 -3.60 7.12 -0.53
N GLU A 18 -4.78 7.73 -0.49
CA GLU A 18 -5.57 8.06 -1.67
C GLU A 18 -6.12 9.47 -1.57
N ASN A 19 -5.95 10.24 -2.64
CA ASN A 19 -6.39 11.63 -2.68
C ASN A 19 -7.93 11.78 -2.75
N HIS A 20 -8.61 10.85 -3.42
CA HIS A 20 -10.06 10.91 -3.57
C HIS A 20 -10.75 10.13 -2.46
N PRO A 21 -11.54 10.81 -1.59
CA PRO A 21 -12.15 10.12 -0.45
C PRO A 21 -13.04 8.95 -0.84
N ASP A 22 -13.81 9.09 -1.90
CA ASP A 22 -14.71 8.03 -2.34
C ASP A 22 -13.94 6.78 -2.77
N LEU A 23 -12.87 6.97 -3.54
CA LEU A 23 -12.06 5.85 -3.98
C LEU A 23 -11.31 5.23 -2.79
N GLY A 24 -10.84 6.05 -1.88
CA GLY A 24 -10.20 5.55 -0.65
C GLY A 24 -11.13 4.66 0.14
N GLU A 25 -12.40 5.05 0.25
CA GLU A 25 -13.38 4.24 0.94
C GLU A 25 -13.62 2.92 0.21
N VAL A 26 -13.74 2.97 -1.12
CA VAL A 26 -13.97 1.76 -1.92
C VAL A 26 -12.81 0.79 -1.75
N ILE A 27 -11.58 1.28 -1.86
CA ILE A 27 -10.39 0.42 -1.69
C ILE A 27 -10.38 -0.21 -0.30
N SER A 28 -10.66 0.60 0.72
CA SER A 28 -10.71 0.14 2.10
C SER A 28 -11.72 -0.99 2.28
N ARG A 29 -12.90 -0.86 1.69
CA ARG A 29 -13.95 -1.88 1.79
C ARG A 29 -13.58 -3.15 1.04
N ILE A 30 -12.95 -3.00 -0.13
CA ILE A 30 -12.53 -4.14 -0.93
C ILE A 30 -11.47 -4.93 -0.17
N VAL A 31 -10.52 -4.23 0.44
CA VAL A 31 -9.48 -4.88 1.24
C VAL A 31 -10.09 -5.59 2.44
N ASP A 32 -10.98 -4.91 3.17
CA ASP A 32 -11.58 -5.48 4.37
C ASP A 32 -12.51 -6.67 4.07
N ALA A 33 -12.99 -6.78 2.85
CA ALA A 33 -13.81 -7.91 2.45
C ALA A 33 -12.99 -9.19 2.25
N GLU A 34 -11.66 -9.05 2.16
CA GLU A 34 -10.79 -10.21 1.99
C GLU A 34 -10.37 -10.77 3.35
N PRO A 35 -10.53 -12.09 3.57
CA PRO A 35 -10.24 -12.65 4.89
C PRO A 35 -8.78 -12.58 5.30
N ASP A 36 -7.87 -12.40 4.35
CA ASP A 36 -6.43 -12.33 4.62
C ASP A 36 -5.88 -10.92 4.70
N MET A 37 -6.74 -9.90 4.66
CA MET A 37 -6.31 -8.50 4.65
C MET A 37 -7.14 -7.65 5.60
N HIS A 38 -6.56 -6.53 6.01
CA HIS A 38 -7.27 -5.56 6.85
C HIS A 38 -6.74 -4.16 6.54
N CYS A 39 -7.64 -3.22 6.29
CA CYS A 39 -7.26 -1.83 6.10
C CYS A 39 -7.02 -1.20 7.47
N VAL A 40 -5.78 -0.77 7.72
CA VAL A 40 -5.41 -0.22 9.02
C VAL A 40 -5.53 1.30 9.09
N GLY A 41 -5.85 1.94 7.98
CA GLY A 41 -6.07 3.39 7.98
C GLY A 41 -6.15 3.94 6.58
N ARG A 42 -6.62 5.19 6.50
CA ARG A 42 -6.67 5.93 5.25
C ARG A 42 -6.13 7.32 5.50
N VAL A 43 -5.26 7.79 4.60
CA VAL A 43 -4.72 9.14 4.64
C VAL A 43 -4.81 9.76 3.26
N ALA A 44 -4.83 11.08 3.20
CA ALA A 44 -5.01 11.81 1.95
C ALA A 44 -3.85 12.73 1.61
N ASN A 45 -2.89 12.91 2.50
CA ASN A 45 -1.77 13.81 2.30
C ASN A 45 -0.45 13.09 2.44
N VAL A 46 0.52 13.52 1.62
CA VAL A 46 1.89 12.97 1.68
C VAL A 46 2.45 13.05 3.10
N SER A 47 2.20 14.17 3.78
CA SER A 47 2.78 14.41 5.11
C SER A 47 2.28 13.44 6.19
N GLU A 48 1.19 12.73 5.93
CA GLU A 48 0.61 11.83 6.91
C GLU A 48 1.05 10.36 6.74
N VAL A 49 1.62 10.03 5.59
CA VAL A 49 1.80 8.62 5.22
C VAL A 49 2.85 7.92 6.08
N LEU A 50 4.00 8.55 6.27
CA LEU A 50 5.10 7.91 7.01
C LEU A 50 4.70 7.58 8.45
N GLU A 51 4.12 8.55 9.13
CA GLU A 51 3.69 8.36 10.52
C GLU A 51 2.57 7.35 10.61
N ALA A 52 1.59 7.43 9.71
CA ALA A 52 0.48 6.50 9.72
C ALA A 52 0.94 5.07 9.47
N ALA A 53 1.90 4.89 8.55
CA ALA A 53 2.44 3.56 8.26
C ALA A 53 3.16 2.99 9.48
N ARG A 54 3.95 3.83 10.15
CA ARG A 54 4.67 3.42 11.36
C ARG A 54 3.71 3.08 12.49
N ASP A 55 2.79 3.99 12.78
CA ASP A 55 1.91 3.85 13.95
C ASP A 55 0.90 2.73 13.79
N SER A 56 0.43 2.47 12.58
CA SER A 56 -0.54 1.41 12.33
C SER A 56 0.09 0.03 12.17
N GLY A 57 1.40 -0.02 12.06
CA GLY A 57 2.08 -1.29 11.77
C GLY A 57 1.73 -1.83 10.39
N ALA A 58 1.60 -0.94 9.41
CA ALA A 58 1.27 -1.35 8.06
C ALA A 58 2.34 -2.26 7.47
N ASP A 59 1.91 -3.29 6.77
CA ASP A 59 2.81 -4.15 6.00
C ASP A 59 2.99 -3.60 4.60
N VAL A 60 1.95 -2.95 4.08
CA VAL A 60 1.95 -2.44 2.73
C VAL A 60 1.18 -1.12 2.68
N VAL A 61 1.63 -0.21 1.82
CA VAL A 61 0.94 1.06 1.56
C VAL A 61 0.48 1.04 0.11
N VAL A 62 -0.82 1.27 -0.10
CA VAL A 62 -1.36 1.54 -1.44
C VAL A 62 -1.24 3.04 -1.63
N LEU A 63 -0.43 3.47 -2.58
CA LEU A 63 -0.06 4.88 -2.71
C LEU A 63 -0.51 5.47 -4.04
N ASP A 64 -1.34 6.49 -3.96
CA ASP A 64 -1.75 7.30 -5.09
C ASP A 64 -0.66 8.36 -5.35
N LEU A 65 -0.16 8.44 -6.57
CA LEU A 65 0.87 9.42 -6.91
C LEU A 65 0.36 10.86 -6.95
N SER A 66 -0.96 11.05 -6.96
CA SER A 66 -1.54 12.39 -6.98
C SER A 66 -1.95 12.90 -5.60
N LEU A 67 -1.34 12.37 -4.54
CA LEU A 67 -1.57 12.90 -3.20
C LEU A 67 -1.13 14.34 -3.11
N HIS A 68 -1.88 15.12 -2.31
CA HIS A 68 -1.52 16.50 -2.02
C HIS A 68 -0.48 16.58 -0.90
N GLY A 69 0.11 17.75 -0.77
CA GLY A 69 0.94 18.06 0.39
C GLY A 69 2.40 17.68 0.25
N GLY A 70 2.86 17.39 -0.96
CA GLY A 70 4.27 17.11 -1.19
C GLY A 70 4.50 16.19 -2.36
N SER A 71 5.73 15.72 -2.50
CA SER A 71 6.13 14.85 -3.60
C SER A 71 5.95 13.39 -3.23
N SER A 72 5.11 12.68 -3.98
CA SER A 72 4.96 11.25 -3.81
C SER A 72 6.25 10.49 -4.12
N MET A 73 7.03 10.99 -5.07
CA MET A 73 8.31 10.36 -5.40
C MET A 73 9.29 10.43 -4.24
N GLN A 74 9.38 11.59 -3.58
CA GLN A 74 10.22 11.73 -2.41
C GLN A 74 9.71 10.89 -1.26
N LEU A 75 8.39 10.79 -1.12
CA LEU A 75 7.78 9.95 -0.09
C LEU A 75 8.17 8.50 -0.27
N ILE A 76 8.17 8.00 -1.52
CA ILE A 76 8.57 6.61 -1.77
C ILE A 76 9.99 6.38 -1.29
N GLU A 77 10.91 7.31 -1.60
CA GLU A 77 12.30 7.19 -1.15
C GLU A 77 12.40 7.21 0.36
N GLU A 78 11.65 8.11 0.98
CA GLU A 78 11.68 8.24 2.43
C GLU A 78 11.13 7.01 3.13
N LEU A 79 10.01 6.47 2.63
CA LEU A 79 9.44 5.23 3.18
C LEU A 79 10.42 4.08 3.04
N SER A 80 11.04 3.95 1.87
CA SER A 80 11.98 2.87 1.62
C SER A 80 13.18 2.93 2.55
N ARG A 81 13.65 4.14 2.86
CA ARG A 81 14.79 4.33 3.73
C ARG A 81 14.43 4.17 5.20
N THR A 82 13.28 4.70 5.60
CA THR A 82 12.88 4.79 7.01
C THR A 82 12.16 3.54 7.49
N LEU A 83 11.32 2.96 6.65
CA LEU A 83 10.54 1.77 6.98
C LEU A 83 10.75 0.71 5.88
N PRO A 84 11.95 0.14 5.79
CA PRO A 84 12.30 -0.75 4.68
C PRO A 84 11.47 -2.03 4.62
N GLN A 85 10.84 -2.42 5.72
CA GLN A 85 9.98 -3.60 5.74
C GLN A 85 8.59 -3.33 5.17
N VAL A 86 8.20 -2.06 5.01
CA VAL A 86 6.90 -1.70 4.44
C VAL A 86 7.01 -1.72 2.92
N ARG A 87 6.12 -2.45 2.27
CA ARG A 87 6.08 -2.52 0.82
C ARG A 87 5.18 -1.41 0.28
N ILE A 88 5.53 -0.85 -0.85
CA ILE A 88 4.78 0.24 -1.47
C ILE A 88 4.21 -0.27 -2.78
N ILE A 89 2.88 -0.28 -2.88
CA ILE A 89 2.19 -0.59 -4.13
C ILE A 89 1.61 0.72 -4.64
N VAL A 90 2.16 1.22 -5.74
CA VAL A 90 1.65 2.45 -6.34
C VAL A 90 0.38 2.11 -7.10
N PHE A 91 -0.68 2.86 -6.86
CA PHE A 91 -1.97 2.66 -7.53
C PHE A 91 -2.38 4.00 -8.12
N SER A 92 -2.20 4.17 -9.43
CA SER A 92 -2.29 5.48 -10.03
C SER A 92 -2.88 5.46 -11.44
N GLY A 93 -3.55 6.55 -11.80
CA GLY A 93 -4.16 6.70 -13.11
C GLY A 93 -3.40 7.61 -14.04
N LEU A 94 -2.09 7.75 -13.86
CA LEU A 94 -1.28 8.64 -14.67
C LEU A 94 -1.23 8.20 -16.14
N ALA A 95 -1.17 9.19 -17.03
CA ALA A 95 -1.11 8.94 -18.46
C ALA A 95 0.17 8.24 -18.88
N ASN A 96 1.28 8.54 -18.21
CA ASN A 96 2.60 7.95 -18.53
C ASN A 96 2.91 6.79 -17.61
N ALA A 97 2.02 5.79 -17.60
CA ALA A 97 2.11 4.68 -16.64
C ALA A 97 3.43 3.92 -16.72
N GLU A 98 3.94 3.68 -17.93
CA GLU A 98 5.19 2.94 -18.07
C GLU A 98 6.38 3.67 -17.47
N GLU A 99 6.47 4.97 -17.74
CA GLU A 99 7.54 5.79 -17.19
C GLU A 99 7.41 5.90 -15.68
N ALA A 100 6.18 6.14 -15.21
CA ALA A 100 5.93 6.24 -13.77
C ALA A 100 6.25 4.92 -13.07
N ALA A 101 5.93 3.79 -13.69
CA ALA A 101 6.23 2.49 -13.11
C ALA A 101 7.74 2.30 -12.94
N ARG A 102 8.53 2.67 -13.95
CA ARG A 102 9.97 2.55 -13.88
C ARG A 102 10.55 3.47 -12.80
N GLU A 103 10.06 4.72 -12.77
CA GLU A 103 10.57 5.70 -11.82
C GLU A 103 10.23 5.33 -10.39
N THR A 104 8.98 4.93 -10.12
CA THR A 104 8.58 4.58 -8.77
C THR A 104 9.32 3.34 -8.27
N LYS A 105 9.54 2.38 -9.16
CA LYS A 105 10.29 1.17 -8.79
C LYS A 105 11.74 1.50 -8.46
N ARG A 106 12.36 2.39 -9.25
CA ARG A 106 13.73 2.81 -9.00
C ARG A 106 13.87 3.48 -7.64
N ARG A 107 12.83 4.18 -7.19
CA ARG A 107 12.86 4.87 -5.91
C ARG A 107 12.49 3.99 -4.73
N GLY A 108 11.99 2.78 -4.99
CA GLY A 108 11.75 1.82 -3.93
C GLY A 108 10.37 1.21 -3.88
N ALA A 109 9.48 1.55 -4.80
CA ALA A 109 8.16 0.93 -4.86
C ALA A 109 8.30 -0.53 -5.28
N ALA A 110 7.49 -1.38 -4.68
CA ALA A 110 7.51 -2.81 -4.99
C ALA A 110 6.77 -3.11 -6.28
N GLU A 111 5.70 -2.37 -6.56
CA GLU A 111 4.91 -2.61 -7.76
C GLU A 111 4.08 -1.39 -8.10
N PHE A 112 3.73 -1.27 -9.39
CA PHE A 112 2.84 -0.21 -9.89
C PHE A 112 1.61 -0.87 -10.49
N VAL A 113 0.42 -0.43 -10.06
CA VAL A 113 -0.86 -0.91 -10.57
C VAL A 113 -1.63 0.27 -11.13
N SER A 114 -2.15 0.13 -12.35
CA SER A 114 -2.94 1.18 -12.99
C SER A 114 -4.36 1.20 -12.42
N LYS A 115 -4.89 2.39 -12.17
CA LYS A 115 -6.27 2.55 -11.69
C LYS A 115 -7.31 2.09 -12.71
N GLY A 116 -6.92 1.93 -13.97
CA GLY A 116 -7.84 1.43 -14.98
C GLY A 116 -8.04 -0.07 -14.96
N CYS A 117 -7.31 -0.78 -14.10
CA CYS A 117 -7.43 -2.23 -13.99
C CYS A 117 -8.53 -2.63 -13.02
N ASP A 118 -8.95 -3.89 -13.13
CA ASP A 118 -9.86 -4.50 -12.17
C ASP A 118 -9.21 -4.51 -10.78
N PHE A 119 -10.00 -4.36 -9.73
CA PHE A 119 -9.47 -4.39 -8.36
C PHE A 119 -8.81 -5.72 -8.01
N HIS A 120 -9.13 -6.80 -8.72
CA HIS A 120 -8.42 -8.07 -8.51
C HIS A 120 -6.94 -7.95 -8.81
N VAL A 121 -6.56 -7.05 -9.72
CA VAL A 121 -5.14 -6.80 -10.02
C VAL A 121 -4.46 -6.18 -8.81
N LEU A 122 -5.13 -5.22 -8.17
CA LEU A 122 -4.60 -4.60 -6.95
C LEU A 122 -4.49 -5.62 -5.83
N LEU A 123 -5.53 -6.42 -5.61
CA LEU A 123 -5.49 -7.44 -4.55
C LEU A 123 -4.38 -8.46 -4.80
N GLY A 124 -4.18 -8.84 -6.06
CA GLY A 124 -3.09 -9.74 -6.42
C GLY A 124 -1.72 -9.16 -6.11
N ALA A 125 -1.54 -7.86 -6.39
CA ALA A 125 -0.30 -7.17 -6.08
C ALA A 125 -0.05 -7.16 -4.58
N LEU A 126 -1.09 -6.86 -3.79
CA LEU A 126 -0.97 -6.86 -2.33
C LEU A 126 -0.52 -8.22 -1.83
N ARG A 127 -1.09 -9.29 -2.35
CA ARG A 127 -0.73 -10.65 -1.92
C ARG A 127 0.69 -11.02 -2.30
N ARG A 128 1.15 -10.60 -3.47
CA ARG A 128 2.52 -10.88 -3.92
C ARG A 128 3.57 -10.27 -3.00
N HIS A 129 3.23 -9.15 -2.37
CA HIS A 129 4.17 -8.42 -1.55
C HIS A 129 3.87 -8.52 -0.06
N ALA A 130 2.98 -9.42 0.31
CA ALA A 130 2.73 -9.69 1.71
C ALA A 130 4.00 -10.26 2.35
N PRO A 131 4.28 -9.91 3.61
CA PRO A 131 5.43 -10.50 4.28
C PRO A 131 5.19 -11.99 4.48
N PRO A 132 6.27 -12.78 4.63
CA PRO A 132 6.10 -14.20 4.88
C PRO A 132 5.28 -14.42 6.14
N SER A 133 4.53 -15.49 6.15
CA SER A 133 3.80 -15.90 7.34
C SER A 133 4.76 -16.10 8.50
N ALA A 134 4.26 -15.90 9.71
CA ALA A 134 5.06 -16.12 10.91
C ALA A 134 5.42 -17.58 11.13
N ALA A 135 4.83 -18.46 10.37
CA ALA A 135 5.14 -19.90 10.49
C ALA A 135 6.58 -20.20 10.23
#